data_723eaedf43975b74bdf08971e726f1e4
#
_entry.id   723eaedf43975b74bdf08971e726f1e4
#
_cell.length_a   1.000
_cell.length_b   1.000
_cell.length_c   1.000
_cell.angle_alpha   90.00
_cell.angle_beta   90.00
_cell.angle_gamma   90.00
#
_symmetry.space_group_name_H-M   'P 1'
#
loop_
_entity.id
_entity.type
_entity.pdbx_description
1 polymer ?
#
loop_
_entity_poly.entity_id
_entity_poly.type
_entity_poly.pdbx_seq_one_letter_code
_entity_poly.pdbx_strand_id
1 'polypeptide(L)'
;IKQYAGSIPEEKVIKVGMDICSALVLCESKHIVHRDIKPENIMVSEFGDYKLGDFGIARTMYHTTQATIAGSDRYMAPEVITRKEYGKEVDIYSLGLVLYWMLNNCKRPFIDADYIPSNEENEQAQLRRVTGDPLPPPKYGSRKLQNIVLKACAYEPKDRFSSAREMY
;
A
#
# COMPACT_ATOMS: atom_id res chain seq x y z
N ILE A 1 -4.49 1.05 13.41
CA ILE A 1 -4.97 -0.06 12.54
C ILE A 1 -4.61 -1.43 13.14
N LYS A 2 -3.53 -1.55 13.92
CA LYS A 2 -3.06 -2.84 14.52
C LYS A 2 -3.97 -3.46 15.62
N GLN A 3 -5.11 -2.87 15.98
CA GLN A 3 -5.94 -3.31 17.12
C GLN A 3 -7.07 -4.29 16.75
N TYR A 4 -7.15 -4.78 15.53
CA TYR A 4 -8.21 -5.68 15.12
C TYR A 4 -7.78 -7.14 15.14
N ALA A 5 -8.35 -7.92 16.06
CA ALA A 5 -8.39 -9.37 15.95
C ALA A 5 -9.58 -9.75 15.06
N GLY A 6 -9.31 -10.23 13.84
CA GLY A 6 -10.33 -10.61 12.86
C GLY A 6 -10.36 -9.71 11.62
N SER A 7 -11.30 -9.95 10.70
CA SER A 7 -11.43 -9.17 9.47
C SER A 7 -11.85 -7.73 9.76
N ILE A 8 -11.13 -6.78 9.16
CA ILE A 8 -11.48 -5.36 9.25
C ILE A 8 -12.76 -5.12 8.42
N PRO A 9 -13.80 -4.47 8.96
CA PRO A 9 -15.03 -4.19 8.20
C PRO A 9 -14.73 -3.44 6.89
N GLU A 10 -15.39 -3.86 5.80
CA GLU A 10 -15.19 -3.27 4.47
C GLU A 10 -15.38 -1.75 4.44
N GLU A 11 -16.40 -1.25 5.12
CA GLU A 11 -16.69 0.19 5.24
C GLU A 11 -15.51 0.97 5.80
N LYS A 12 -14.78 0.37 6.74
CA LYS A 12 -13.61 0.97 7.34
C LYS A 12 -12.43 0.98 6.35
N VAL A 13 -12.27 -0.08 5.56
CA VAL A 13 -11.27 -0.15 4.51
C VAL A 13 -11.54 0.92 3.45
N ILE A 14 -12.80 1.05 3.02
CA ILE A 14 -13.24 2.09 2.09
C ILE A 14 -12.94 3.49 2.65
N LYS A 15 -13.28 3.75 3.93
CA LYS A 15 -13.01 5.04 4.57
C LYS A 15 -11.52 5.36 4.57
N VAL A 16 -10.66 4.41 4.93
CA VAL A 16 -9.19 4.59 4.85
C VAL A 16 -8.79 4.94 3.42
N GLY A 17 -9.27 4.19 2.42
CA GLY A 17 -8.98 4.44 1.02
C GLY A 17 -9.35 5.86 0.59
N MET A 18 -10.58 6.29 0.89
CA MET A 18 -11.07 7.62 0.53
C MET A 18 -10.30 8.75 1.23
N ASP A 19 -10.11 8.66 2.54
CA ASP A 19 -9.41 9.69 3.32
C ASP A 19 -7.96 9.86 2.83
N ILE A 20 -7.26 8.75 2.56
CA ILE A 20 -5.88 8.80 2.07
C ILE A 20 -5.81 9.24 0.60
N CYS A 21 -6.73 8.81 -0.26
CA CYS A 21 -6.82 9.35 -1.63
C CYS A 21 -7.02 10.87 -1.62
N SER A 22 -7.86 11.40 -0.73
CA SER A 22 -8.05 12.85 -0.57
C SER A 22 -6.75 13.56 -0.21
N ALA A 23 -5.95 12.98 0.70
CA ALA A 23 -4.63 13.51 1.04
C ALA A 23 -3.67 13.46 -0.15
N LEU A 24 -3.67 12.36 -0.92
CA LEU A 24 -2.82 12.19 -2.10
C LEU A 24 -3.21 13.17 -3.23
N VAL A 25 -4.50 13.45 -3.43
CA VAL A 25 -4.94 14.49 -4.38
C VAL A 25 -4.32 15.85 -4.04
N LEU A 26 -4.24 16.18 -2.75
CA LEU A 26 -3.57 17.41 -2.31
C LEU A 26 -2.07 17.35 -2.58
N CYS A 27 -1.40 16.22 -2.29
CA CYS A 27 0.02 16.02 -2.60
C CYS A 27 0.29 16.18 -4.10
N GLU A 28 -0.51 15.54 -4.96
CA GLU A 28 -0.40 15.64 -6.41
C GLU A 28 -0.52 17.11 -6.89
N SER A 29 -1.45 17.88 -6.31
CA SER A 29 -1.63 19.32 -6.66
C SER A 29 -0.41 20.18 -6.28
N LYS A 30 0.45 19.71 -5.41
CA LYS A 30 1.68 20.36 -4.96
C LYS A 30 2.94 19.70 -5.53
N HIS A 31 2.79 18.77 -6.48
CA HIS A 31 3.89 17.98 -7.05
C HIS A 31 4.71 17.23 -6.00
N ILE A 32 4.05 16.77 -4.93
CA ILE A 32 4.65 15.98 -3.85
C ILE A 32 4.31 14.52 -4.07
N VAL A 33 5.31 13.65 -4.00
CA VAL A 33 5.16 12.19 -3.89
C VAL A 33 5.57 11.79 -2.48
N HIS A 34 4.71 11.07 -1.77
CA HIS A 34 4.91 10.75 -0.35
C HIS A 34 5.98 9.68 -0.11
N ARG A 35 5.98 8.60 -0.91
CA ARG A 35 6.99 7.52 -0.98
C ARG A 35 7.08 6.59 0.23
N ASP A 36 6.32 6.82 1.30
CA ASP A 36 6.35 6.00 2.52
C ASP A 36 4.93 5.76 3.07
N ILE A 37 3.99 5.38 2.19
CA ILE A 37 2.63 5.03 2.61
C ILE A 37 2.65 3.63 3.18
N LYS A 38 2.31 3.53 4.45
CA LYS A 38 2.24 2.28 5.24
C LYS A 38 1.30 2.47 6.42
N PRO A 39 0.80 1.40 7.05
CA PRO A 39 -0.12 1.51 8.18
C PRO A 39 0.39 2.35 9.35
N GLU A 40 1.72 2.39 9.56
CA GLU A 40 2.36 3.17 10.61
C GLU A 40 2.23 4.68 10.40
N ASN A 41 2.16 5.12 9.13
CA ASN A 41 2.04 6.51 8.74
C ASN A 41 0.58 6.96 8.51
N ILE A 42 -0.39 6.06 8.74
CA ILE A 42 -1.82 6.38 8.69
C ILE A 42 -2.35 6.51 10.11
N MET A 43 -2.57 7.75 10.51
CA MET A 43 -3.07 8.12 11.84
C MET A 43 -4.59 8.27 11.83
N VAL A 44 -5.21 8.09 13.00
CA VAL A 44 -6.65 8.33 13.20
C VAL A 44 -6.81 9.58 14.03
N SER A 45 -7.62 10.53 13.57
CA SER A 45 -8.01 11.70 14.36
C SER A 45 -9.02 11.32 15.46
N GLU A 46 -9.23 12.20 16.41
CA GLU A 46 -10.29 12.04 17.44
C GLU A 46 -11.70 11.96 16.85
N PHE A 47 -11.91 12.49 15.64
CA PHE A 47 -13.18 12.43 14.89
C PHE A 47 -13.31 11.18 14.00
N GLY A 48 -12.32 10.26 14.02
CA GLY A 48 -12.34 9.03 13.26
C GLY A 48 -11.91 9.17 11.80
N ASP A 49 -11.35 10.31 11.39
CA ASP A 49 -10.77 10.48 10.05
C ASP A 49 -9.35 9.93 9.99
N TYR A 50 -8.98 9.37 8.84
CA TYR A 50 -7.65 8.90 8.59
C TYR A 50 -6.79 9.99 7.93
N LYS A 51 -5.61 10.21 8.49
CA LYS A 51 -4.68 11.24 8.05
C LYS A 51 -3.34 10.61 7.71
N LEU A 52 -2.79 11.04 6.58
CA LEU A 52 -1.45 10.65 6.17
C LEU A 52 -0.45 11.55 6.89
N GLY A 53 0.43 10.93 7.67
CA GLY A 53 1.51 11.60 8.39
C GLY A 53 2.86 11.19 7.85
N ASP A 54 3.88 11.79 8.43
CA ASP A 54 5.30 11.47 8.18
C ASP A 54 5.68 11.54 6.71
N PHE A 55 5.47 12.73 6.13
CA PHE A 55 5.92 13.02 4.77
C PHE A 55 7.41 12.79 4.67
N GLY A 56 7.82 11.76 3.93
CA GLY A 56 9.22 11.32 3.75
C GLY A 56 10.14 12.36 3.08
N ILE A 57 9.94 13.64 3.36
CA ILE A 57 10.73 14.79 2.86
C ILE A 57 12.21 14.60 3.21
N ALA A 58 12.53 13.84 4.26
CA ALA A 58 13.90 13.51 4.63
C ALA A 58 14.57 12.45 3.72
N ARG A 59 13.84 11.81 2.81
CA ARG A 59 14.40 10.83 1.86
C ARG A 59 14.70 11.44 0.50
N THR A 60 15.05 12.71 0.48
CA THR A 60 15.61 13.35 -0.69
C THR A 60 16.98 12.72 -0.99
N MET A 61 17.06 11.89 -2.03
CA MET A 61 18.27 11.60 -2.79
C MET A 61 19.51 11.03 -2.06
N TYR A 62 19.40 10.30 -0.97
CA TYR A 62 20.56 9.53 -0.50
C TYR A 62 20.32 8.04 -0.72
N HIS A 63 21.19 7.45 -1.52
CA HIS A 63 21.32 6.01 -1.73
C HIS A 63 21.28 5.29 -0.39
N THR A 64 20.16 4.61 -0.11
CA THR A 64 19.99 3.85 1.11
C THR A 64 20.99 2.71 1.15
N THR A 65 21.93 2.79 2.07
CA THR A 65 22.73 1.65 2.51
C THR A 65 21.80 0.54 3.02
N GLN A 66 22.25 -0.70 2.90
CA GLN A 66 21.51 -1.95 3.19
C GLN A 66 20.67 -2.00 4.49
N ALA A 67 20.92 -1.12 5.44
CA ALA A 67 20.25 -1.11 6.76
C ALA A 67 18.81 -0.59 6.76
N THR A 68 18.33 0.05 5.68
CA THR A 68 16.95 0.61 5.63
C THR A 68 15.95 -0.35 4.99
N ILE A 69 16.36 -1.53 4.57
CA ILE A 69 15.55 -2.52 3.84
C ILE A 69 14.61 -3.29 4.77
N ALA A 70 14.90 -3.38 6.05
CA ALA A 70 14.17 -4.23 6.99
C ALA A 70 12.84 -3.61 7.46
N GLY A 71 11.85 -3.46 6.58
CA GLY A 71 10.46 -3.20 6.96
C GLY A 71 9.68 -2.19 6.14
N SER A 72 10.30 -1.17 5.56
CA SER A 72 9.59 -0.16 4.75
C SER A 72 9.29 -0.62 3.31
N ASP A 73 10.07 -1.56 2.78
CA ASP A 73 9.93 -2.11 1.43
C ASP A 73 8.68 -2.97 1.21
N ARG A 74 8.01 -3.34 2.30
CA ARG A 74 6.78 -4.17 2.27
C ARG A 74 5.65 -3.54 1.47
N TYR A 75 5.58 -2.21 1.47
CA TYR A 75 4.53 -1.44 0.79
C TYR A 75 5.06 -0.69 -0.44
N MET A 76 6.36 -0.71 -0.70
CA MET A 76 6.97 -0.04 -1.83
C MET A 76 6.56 -0.68 -3.16
N ALA A 77 6.40 0.15 -4.17
CA ALA A 77 6.16 -0.29 -5.54
C ALA A 77 7.39 -1.00 -6.12
N PRO A 78 7.20 -1.98 -7.03
CA PRO A 78 8.31 -2.74 -7.64
C PRO A 78 9.37 -1.85 -8.27
N GLU A 79 8.96 -0.81 -8.99
CA GLU A 79 9.88 0.12 -9.65
C GLU A 79 10.74 0.92 -8.66
N VAL A 80 10.24 1.20 -7.46
CA VAL A 80 11.02 1.85 -6.39
C VAL A 80 12.08 0.89 -5.86
N ILE A 81 11.72 -0.37 -5.62
CA ILE A 81 12.63 -1.41 -5.13
C ILE A 81 13.71 -1.71 -6.19
N THR A 82 13.32 -1.77 -7.46
CA THR A 82 14.23 -2.05 -8.57
C THR A 82 14.97 -0.80 -9.10
N ARG A 83 14.80 0.35 -8.43
CA ARG A 83 15.47 1.62 -8.75
C ARG A 83 15.23 2.11 -10.18
N LYS A 84 14.06 1.87 -10.72
CA LYS A 84 13.61 2.45 -12.00
C LYS A 84 13.09 3.87 -11.78
N GLU A 85 12.93 4.62 -12.86
CA GLU A 85 12.19 5.89 -12.81
C GLU A 85 10.74 5.66 -12.40
N TYR A 86 10.21 6.54 -11.56
CA TYR A 86 8.85 6.44 -11.06
C TYR A 86 8.20 7.82 -10.86
N GLY A 87 6.88 7.83 -10.90
CA GLY A 87 6.04 9.00 -10.68
C GLY A 87 5.19 8.87 -9.40
N LYS A 88 4.06 9.58 -9.41
CA LYS A 88 3.09 9.59 -8.30
C LYS A 88 2.36 8.26 -8.11
N GLU A 89 2.36 7.39 -9.12
CA GLU A 89 1.69 6.09 -9.13
C GLU A 89 2.25 5.13 -8.07
N VAL A 90 3.44 5.41 -7.53
CA VAL A 90 4.02 4.62 -6.43
C VAL A 90 3.23 4.76 -5.13
N ASP A 91 2.63 5.94 -4.89
CA ASP A 91 1.80 6.17 -3.70
C ASP A 91 0.45 5.44 -3.82
N ILE A 92 -0.13 5.38 -5.03
CA ILE A 92 -1.33 4.60 -5.33
C ILE A 92 -1.08 3.11 -5.08
N TYR A 93 0.06 2.59 -5.53
CA TYR A 93 0.46 1.21 -5.30
C TYR A 93 0.61 0.91 -3.80
N SER A 94 1.31 1.77 -3.08
CA SER A 94 1.52 1.61 -1.64
C SER A 94 0.20 1.66 -0.86
N LEU A 95 -0.72 2.57 -1.21
CA LEU A 95 -2.07 2.61 -0.65
C LEU A 95 -2.83 1.31 -0.98
N GLY A 96 -2.77 0.84 -2.23
CA GLY A 96 -3.35 -0.43 -2.65
C GLY A 96 -2.90 -1.59 -1.77
N LEU A 97 -1.60 -1.68 -1.47
CA LEU A 97 -1.06 -2.73 -0.57
C LEU A 97 -1.53 -2.58 0.88
N VAL A 98 -1.71 -1.36 1.38
CA VAL A 98 -2.29 -1.15 2.71
C VAL A 98 -3.74 -1.67 2.75
N LEU A 99 -4.55 -1.32 1.74
CA LEU A 99 -5.93 -1.80 1.65
C LEU A 99 -6.00 -3.32 1.45
N TYR A 100 -5.11 -3.89 0.62
CA TYR A 100 -4.96 -5.34 0.47
C TYR A 100 -4.70 -6.00 1.82
N TRP A 101 -3.70 -5.51 2.55
CA TRP A 101 -3.34 -6.01 3.87
C TRP A 101 -4.53 -5.97 4.85
N MET A 102 -5.32 -4.89 4.82
CA MET A 102 -6.53 -4.78 5.64
C MET A 102 -7.60 -5.82 5.26
N LEU A 103 -7.79 -6.07 3.94
CA LEU A 103 -8.75 -7.05 3.42
C LEU A 103 -8.25 -8.49 3.50
N ASN A 104 -6.99 -8.72 3.83
CA ASN A 104 -6.40 -10.05 3.91
C ASN A 104 -5.96 -10.41 5.35
N ASN A 105 -6.74 -9.99 6.33
CA ASN A 105 -6.49 -10.25 7.76
C ASN A 105 -5.06 -9.89 8.19
N CYS A 106 -4.60 -8.71 7.79
CA CYS A 106 -3.26 -8.21 8.07
C CYS A 106 -2.12 -9.08 7.50
N LYS A 107 -2.41 -9.84 6.43
CA LYS A 107 -1.41 -10.59 5.68
C LYS A 107 -1.13 -9.93 4.33
N ARG A 108 0.13 -10.07 3.87
CA ARG A 108 0.55 -9.55 2.56
C ARG A 108 0.02 -10.45 1.42
N PRO A 109 0.07 -9.99 0.17
CA PRO A 109 -0.21 -10.84 -0.98
C PRO A 109 0.60 -12.14 -0.94
N PHE A 110 0.03 -13.22 -1.47
CA PHE A 110 0.56 -14.59 -1.51
C PHE A 110 0.62 -15.32 -0.16
N ILE A 111 0.18 -14.69 0.93
CA ILE A 111 0.01 -15.32 2.23
C ILE A 111 -1.48 -15.51 2.50
N ASP A 112 -1.88 -16.72 2.89
CA ASP A 112 -3.26 -16.98 3.28
C ASP A 112 -3.63 -16.15 4.51
N ALA A 113 -4.85 -15.61 4.52
CA ALA A 113 -5.34 -14.72 5.57
C ALA A 113 -5.38 -15.37 6.96
N ASP A 114 -5.55 -16.70 7.03
CA ASP A 114 -5.70 -17.44 8.28
C ASP A 114 -4.40 -18.15 8.69
N TYR A 115 -3.33 -17.99 7.90
CA TYR A 115 -2.05 -18.63 8.12
C TYR A 115 -1.04 -17.69 8.80
N ILE A 116 -0.17 -18.24 9.66
CA ILE A 116 0.95 -17.52 10.26
C ILE A 116 2.23 -17.92 9.49
N PRO A 117 2.73 -17.08 8.59
CA PRO A 117 3.87 -17.42 7.75
C PRO A 117 5.18 -17.35 8.54
N SER A 118 6.13 -18.18 8.13
CA SER A 118 7.53 -18.08 8.52
C SER A 118 8.17 -16.80 7.88
N ASN A 119 9.38 -16.49 8.32
CA ASN A 119 10.15 -15.41 7.70
C ASN A 119 10.47 -15.71 6.24
N GLU A 120 10.84 -16.94 5.92
CA GLU A 120 11.15 -17.39 4.56
C GLU A 120 9.93 -17.26 3.64
N GLU A 121 8.75 -17.68 4.05
CA GLU A 121 7.51 -17.53 3.29
C GLU A 121 7.16 -16.05 3.07
N ASN A 122 7.42 -15.21 4.05
CA ASN A 122 7.26 -13.76 3.91
C ASN A 122 8.22 -13.16 2.88
N GLU A 123 9.46 -13.62 2.82
CA GLU A 123 10.46 -13.20 1.84
C GLU A 123 10.09 -13.68 0.43
N GLN A 124 9.64 -14.93 0.30
CA GLN A 124 9.16 -15.49 -0.96
C GLN A 124 7.91 -14.73 -1.48
N ALA A 125 6.96 -14.41 -0.62
CA ALA A 125 5.81 -13.62 -0.97
C ALA A 125 6.20 -12.20 -1.45
N GLN A 126 7.21 -11.61 -0.82
CA GLN A 126 7.76 -10.32 -1.24
C GLN A 126 8.45 -10.43 -2.62
N LEU A 127 9.26 -11.47 -2.82
CA LEU A 127 9.96 -11.70 -4.08
C LEU A 127 8.95 -11.84 -5.23
N ARG A 128 7.94 -12.70 -5.09
CA ARG A 128 6.89 -12.91 -6.08
C ARG A 128 6.22 -11.60 -6.49
N ARG A 129 5.91 -10.74 -5.52
CA ARG A 129 5.31 -9.42 -5.77
C ARG A 129 6.24 -8.51 -6.58
N VAL A 130 7.52 -8.49 -6.25
CA VAL A 130 8.53 -7.62 -6.89
C VAL A 130 8.92 -8.13 -8.28
N THR A 131 8.80 -9.44 -8.53
CA THR A 131 9.07 -10.04 -9.83
C THR A 131 7.86 -10.03 -10.78
N GLY A 132 6.69 -9.59 -10.29
CA GLY A 132 5.51 -9.36 -11.15
C GLY A 132 4.54 -10.54 -11.23
N ASP A 133 4.60 -11.49 -10.30
CA ASP A 133 3.56 -12.51 -10.21
C ASP A 133 2.18 -11.84 -10.02
N PRO A 134 1.13 -12.26 -10.74
CA PRO A 134 -0.21 -11.74 -10.56
C PRO A 134 -0.68 -11.87 -9.11
N LEU A 135 -1.10 -10.76 -8.51
CA LEU A 135 -1.58 -10.78 -7.14
C LEU A 135 -2.90 -11.54 -7.02
N PRO A 136 -3.03 -12.51 -6.11
CA PRO A 136 -4.32 -13.11 -5.81
C PRO A 136 -5.24 -12.06 -5.18
N PRO A 137 -6.57 -12.18 -5.34
CA PRO A 137 -7.50 -11.31 -4.62
C PRO A 137 -7.34 -11.50 -3.10
N PRO A 138 -7.50 -10.43 -2.29
CA PRO A 138 -7.54 -10.57 -0.85
C PRO A 138 -8.76 -11.40 -0.43
N LYS A 139 -8.70 -12.05 0.72
CA LYS A 139 -9.73 -12.98 1.19
C LYS A 139 -11.08 -12.32 1.44
N TYR A 140 -11.08 -11.10 1.96
CA TYR A 140 -12.28 -10.38 2.38
C TYR A 140 -12.57 -9.17 1.48
N GLY A 141 -13.74 -8.60 1.67
CA GLY A 141 -14.25 -7.48 0.88
C GLY A 141 -15.06 -7.89 -0.34
N SER A 142 -15.90 -6.99 -0.81
CA SER A 142 -16.69 -7.18 -2.02
C SER A 142 -15.78 -7.31 -3.24
N ARG A 143 -16.25 -8.02 -4.27
CA ARG A 143 -15.51 -8.17 -5.53
C ARG A 143 -15.14 -6.82 -6.16
N LYS A 144 -16.00 -5.81 -6.00
CA LYS A 144 -15.74 -4.47 -6.48
C LYS A 144 -14.52 -3.85 -5.78
N LEU A 145 -14.47 -3.93 -4.46
CA LEU A 145 -13.34 -3.39 -3.68
C LEU A 145 -12.06 -4.19 -3.94
N GLN A 146 -12.13 -5.52 -4.03
CA GLN A 146 -10.99 -6.36 -4.41
C GLN A 146 -10.39 -5.93 -5.76
N ASN A 147 -11.25 -5.69 -6.77
CA ASN A 147 -10.80 -5.24 -8.10
C ASN A 147 -10.12 -3.86 -8.06
N ILE A 148 -10.66 -2.93 -7.26
CA ILE A 148 -10.04 -1.60 -7.06
C ILE A 148 -8.64 -1.77 -6.46
N VAL A 149 -8.52 -2.59 -5.41
CA VAL A 149 -7.24 -2.85 -4.74
C VAL A 149 -6.25 -3.53 -5.69
N LEU A 150 -6.68 -4.53 -6.45
CA LEU A 150 -5.82 -5.22 -7.42
C LEU A 150 -5.36 -4.29 -8.55
N LYS A 151 -6.25 -3.40 -9.05
CA LYS A 151 -5.88 -2.38 -10.04
C LYS A 151 -4.85 -1.40 -9.45
N ALA A 152 -5.03 -0.93 -8.24
CA ALA A 152 -4.05 -0.07 -7.57
C ALA A 152 -2.68 -0.75 -7.42
N CYS A 153 -2.67 -2.07 -7.20
CA CYS A 153 -1.47 -2.90 -7.05
C CYS A 153 -0.97 -3.52 -8.36
N ALA A 154 -1.40 -3.06 -9.53
CA ALA A 154 -0.90 -3.56 -10.80
C ALA A 154 0.63 -3.39 -10.89
N TYR A 155 1.31 -4.41 -11.44
CA TYR A 155 2.78 -4.41 -11.53
C TYR A 155 3.29 -3.24 -12.36
N GLU A 156 2.73 -3.07 -13.57
CA GLU A 156 3.10 -1.96 -14.44
C GLU A 156 2.38 -0.67 -13.98
N PRO A 157 3.10 0.45 -13.78
CA PRO A 157 2.50 1.72 -13.36
C PRO A 157 1.35 2.20 -14.27
N LYS A 158 1.44 1.98 -15.58
CA LYS A 158 0.43 2.36 -16.58
C LYS A 158 -0.90 1.63 -16.44
N ASP A 159 -0.90 0.46 -15.77
CA ASP A 159 -2.10 -0.36 -15.57
C ASP A 159 -2.81 -0.02 -14.24
N ARG A 160 -2.23 0.86 -13.43
CA ARG A 160 -2.81 1.41 -12.20
C ARG A 160 -3.81 2.52 -12.50
N PHE A 161 -4.34 3.13 -11.45
CA PHE A 161 -5.03 4.42 -11.57
C PHE A 161 -4.03 5.52 -11.93
N SER A 162 -4.41 6.42 -12.83
CA SER A 162 -3.56 7.51 -13.30
C SER A 162 -3.39 8.64 -12.26
N SER A 163 -4.26 8.67 -11.26
CA SER A 163 -4.26 9.64 -10.18
C SER A 163 -5.01 9.12 -8.95
N ALA A 164 -4.72 9.71 -7.80
CA ALA A 164 -5.48 9.44 -6.58
C ALA A 164 -6.96 9.83 -6.71
N ARG A 165 -7.27 10.84 -7.54
CA ARG A 165 -8.65 11.23 -7.84
C ARG A 165 -9.41 10.18 -8.65
N GLU A 166 -8.75 9.47 -9.56
CA GLU A 166 -9.37 8.36 -10.30
C GLU A 166 -9.66 7.16 -9.39
N MET A 167 -8.79 6.92 -8.40
CA MET A 167 -8.97 5.83 -7.44
C MET A 167 -10.07 6.13 -6.41
N TYR A 168 -10.24 7.40 -6.02
CA TYR A 168 -11.26 7.91 -5.09
C TYR A 168 -12.66 7.63 -5.59
#